data_e2a6d5c9b7f2270921213ab063ea877e
#
_entry.id   e2a6d5c9b7f2270921213ab063ea877e
#
_cell.length_a   1.000
_cell.length_b   1.000
_cell.length_c   1.000
_cell.angle_alpha   90.00
_cell.angle_beta   90.00
_cell.angle_gamma   90.00
#
_symmetry.space_group_name_H-M   'P 1'
#
loop_
_entity.id
_entity.type
_entity.pdbx_description
1 polymer ?
#
loop_
_entity_poly.entity_id
_entity_poly.type
_entity_poly.pdbx_seq_one_letter_code
_entity_poly.pdbx_strand_id
1 'polypeptide(L)'
;LSRGLGDVYKRQVRAYAKRDEPEFTKIEADKLLKTCVSDIRMRYPNCRIVLSETEPSVVLGHVLEFEVLLENIIKNAIQAAQAAETNRIEIRQICENNSMFIRIFNASSVCSSEELEKHLQPLHSTKNQGLGIGLLICRTIAEKMRGNLSITYKDGEVFTEVKIPLFVSQEKE
;
A
#
# COMPACT_ATOMS: atom_id res chain seq x y z
N LEU A 1 19.69 0.22 -33.63
CA LEU A 1 18.31 0.71 -33.29
C LEU A 1 17.95 0.56 -31.80
N SER A 2 18.57 -0.40 -31.09
CA SER A 2 18.28 -0.58 -29.64
C SER A 2 18.98 0.44 -28.73
N ARG A 3 20.02 1.11 -29.15
CA ARG A 3 20.73 2.14 -28.36
C ARG A 3 19.91 3.45 -28.21
N GLY A 4 19.11 3.81 -29.20
CA GLY A 4 18.30 5.04 -29.16
C GLY A 4 17.15 5.01 -28.16
N LEU A 5 16.46 3.86 -27.99
CA LEU A 5 15.35 3.68 -27.06
C LEU A 5 15.83 3.69 -25.59
N GLY A 6 17.00 3.09 -25.32
CA GLY A 6 17.62 3.13 -24.00
C GLY A 6 18.03 4.54 -23.57
N ASP A 7 18.53 5.35 -24.52
CA ASP A 7 18.92 6.73 -24.24
C ASP A 7 17.72 7.67 -24.05
N VAL A 8 16.64 7.47 -24.82
CA VAL A 8 15.38 8.22 -24.65
C VAL A 8 14.76 7.88 -23.28
N TYR A 9 14.73 6.59 -22.92
CA TYR A 9 14.23 6.15 -21.61
C TYR A 9 15.06 6.71 -20.46
N LYS A 10 16.38 6.66 -20.53
CA LYS A 10 17.29 7.26 -19.54
C LYS A 10 17.12 8.78 -19.43
N ARG A 11 16.89 9.46 -20.54
CA ARG A 11 16.58 10.90 -20.55
C ARG A 11 15.23 11.22 -19.88
N GLN A 12 14.20 10.42 -20.17
CA GLN A 12 12.88 10.57 -19.54
C GLN A 12 12.96 10.33 -18.03
N VAL A 13 13.66 9.28 -17.59
CA VAL A 13 13.88 8.98 -16.17
C VAL A 13 14.70 10.10 -15.50
N ARG A 14 15.75 10.63 -16.16
CA ARG A 14 16.53 11.75 -15.65
C ARG A 14 15.72 13.07 -15.63
N ALA A 15 14.89 13.32 -16.63
CA ALA A 15 14.01 14.48 -16.65
C ALA A 15 12.93 14.39 -15.58
N TYR A 16 12.45 13.18 -15.28
CA TYR A 16 11.53 12.92 -14.19
C TYR A 16 12.22 13.09 -12.81
N ALA A 17 13.46 12.63 -12.68
CA ALA A 17 14.26 12.78 -11.46
C ALA A 17 14.78 14.22 -11.21
N LYS A 18 14.86 15.06 -12.26
CA LYS A 18 15.25 16.49 -12.17
C LYS A 18 14.07 17.44 -12.03
N ARG A 19 12.84 17.00 -12.17
CA ARG A 19 11.69 17.77 -11.68
C ARG A 19 11.86 17.84 -10.17
N ASP A 20 11.88 19.05 -9.64
CA ASP A 20 11.84 19.29 -8.22
C ASP A 20 10.98 18.22 -7.57
N GLU A 21 11.59 17.40 -6.68
CA GLU A 21 10.80 16.37 -5.99
C GLU A 21 9.60 17.09 -5.39
N PRO A 22 8.37 16.70 -5.72
CA PRO A 22 7.22 17.39 -5.17
C PRO A 22 7.38 17.41 -3.65
N GLU A 23 7.28 18.58 -3.06
CA GLU A 23 7.42 18.72 -1.61
C GLU A 23 6.40 17.83 -0.89
N PHE A 24 6.81 17.23 0.20
CA PHE A 24 5.90 16.54 1.09
C PHE A 24 4.83 17.50 1.59
N THR A 25 3.59 17.13 1.41
CA THR A 25 2.43 17.88 1.88
C THR A 25 1.71 17.14 3.00
N LYS A 26 0.91 17.89 3.76
CA LYS A 26 0.02 17.29 4.76
C LYS A 26 -1.09 16.53 4.06
N ILE A 27 -1.28 15.29 4.45
CA ILE A 27 -2.31 14.39 3.92
C ILE A 27 -3.25 14.02 5.06
N GLU A 28 -4.54 14.29 4.89
CA GLU A 28 -5.59 13.75 5.77
C GLU A 28 -5.82 12.27 5.42
N ALA A 29 -5.06 11.40 6.07
CA ALA A 29 -4.93 10.00 5.68
C ALA A 29 -6.23 9.19 5.83
N ASP A 30 -7.02 9.47 6.86
CA ASP A 30 -8.33 8.85 7.08
C ASP A 30 -9.32 9.19 5.97
N LYS A 31 -9.35 10.42 5.50
CA LYS A 31 -10.22 10.86 4.41
C LYS A 31 -9.81 10.25 3.08
N LEU A 32 -8.50 10.24 2.80
CA LEU A 32 -7.97 9.63 1.58
C LEU A 32 -8.23 8.12 1.54
N LEU A 33 -8.07 7.43 2.67
CA LEU A 33 -8.40 6.01 2.79
C LEU A 33 -9.89 5.74 2.53
N LYS A 34 -10.79 6.54 3.09
CA LYS A 34 -12.24 6.41 2.85
C LYS A 34 -12.60 6.57 1.38
N THR A 35 -12.02 7.57 0.72
CA THR A 35 -12.22 7.79 -0.71
C THR A 35 -11.71 6.60 -1.53
N CYS A 36 -10.48 6.14 -1.26
CA CYS A 36 -9.89 4.99 -1.92
C CYS A 36 -10.72 3.72 -1.75
N VAL A 37 -11.18 3.44 -0.54
CA VAL A 37 -12.06 2.27 -0.25
C VAL A 37 -13.38 2.39 -1.00
N SER A 38 -13.99 3.56 -1.06
CA SER A 38 -15.22 3.79 -1.81
C SER A 38 -15.05 3.48 -3.31
N ASP A 39 -13.98 3.97 -3.90
CA ASP A 39 -13.68 3.74 -5.33
C ASP A 39 -13.37 2.26 -5.62
N ILE A 40 -12.63 1.61 -4.74
CA ILE A 40 -12.31 0.19 -4.90
C ILE A 40 -13.56 -0.69 -4.75
N ARG A 41 -14.46 -0.37 -3.82
CA ARG A 41 -15.75 -1.09 -3.70
C ARG A 41 -16.55 -1.08 -4.99
N MET A 42 -16.54 0.01 -5.73
CA MET A 42 -17.22 0.10 -7.02
C MET A 42 -16.58 -0.79 -8.09
N ARG A 43 -15.26 -0.95 -8.06
CA ARG A 43 -14.53 -1.79 -9.01
C ARG A 43 -14.55 -3.27 -8.66
N TYR A 44 -14.74 -3.62 -7.40
CA TYR A 44 -14.75 -5.00 -6.90
C TYR A 44 -16.05 -5.32 -6.15
N PRO A 45 -17.21 -5.29 -6.82
CA PRO A 45 -18.51 -5.44 -6.17
C PRO A 45 -18.72 -6.81 -5.53
N ASN A 46 -17.97 -7.82 -5.97
CA ASN A 46 -18.04 -9.20 -5.45
C ASN A 46 -17.17 -9.43 -4.22
N CYS A 47 -16.38 -8.45 -3.81
CA CYS A 47 -15.59 -8.52 -2.59
C CYS A 47 -16.19 -7.62 -1.51
N ARG A 48 -16.45 -8.19 -0.35
CA ARG A 48 -16.91 -7.43 0.82
C ARG A 48 -15.73 -6.73 1.48
N ILE A 49 -15.64 -5.43 1.30
CA ILE A 49 -14.60 -4.59 1.91
C ILE A 49 -15.21 -3.89 3.12
N VAL A 50 -14.75 -4.25 4.32
CA VAL A 50 -15.20 -3.68 5.58
C VAL A 50 -14.14 -2.69 6.07
N LEU A 51 -14.51 -1.43 6.18
CA LEU A 51 -13.71 -0.41 6.87
C LEU A 51 -14.30 -0.27 8.26
N SER A 52 -13.73 -1.00 9.24
CA SER A 52 -14.31 -1.15 10.57
C SER A 52 -13.93 -0.05 11.55
N GLU A 53 -12.81 0.62 11.31
CA GLU A 53 -12.32 1.68 12.18
C GLU A 53 -11.51 2.71 11.38
N THR A 54 -11.74 3.99 11.66
CA THR A 54 -10.92 5.10 11.16
C THR A 54 -10.83 6.21 12.20
N GLU A 55 -9.64 6.78 12.32
CA GLU A 55 -9.38 7.90 13.22
C GLU A 55 -8.83 9.09 12.42
N PRO A 56 -9.20 10.33 12.75
CA PRO A 56 -8.61 11.52 12.14
C PRO A 56 -7.09 11.48 12.23
N SER A 57 -6.41 11.62 11.09
CA SER A 57 -4.96 11.52 11.03
C SER A 57 -4.38 12.36 9.93
N VAL A 58 -3.27 13.03 10.23
CA VAL A 58 -2.48 13.79 9.25
C VAL A 58 -1.07 13.22 9.20
N VAL A 59 -0.61 12.94 8.00
CA VAL A 59 0.75 12.46 7.71
C VAL A 59 1.43 13.37 6.69
N LEU A 60 2.73 13.28 6.55
CA LEU A 60 3.49 13.97 5.50
C LEU A 60 3.87 13.00 4.39
N GLY A 61 3.63 13.38 3.15
CA GLY A 61 3.98 12.58 2.00
C GLY A 61 3.56 13.22 0.68
N HIS A 62 3.69 12.45 -0.38
CA HIS A 62 3.14 12.78 -1.68
C HIS A 62 1.78 12.12 -1.84
N VAL A 63 0.73 12.89 -2.07
CA VAL A 63 -0.66 12.38 -2.16
C VAL A 63 -0.78 11.25 -3.17
N LEU A 64 -0.26 11.44 -4.37
CA LEU A 64 -0.35 10.42 -5.43
C LEU A 64 0.40 9.14 -5.09
N GLU A 65 1.57 9.23 -4.48
CA GLU A 65 2.31 8.04 -4.02
C GLU A 65 1.55 7.31 -2.92
N PHE A 66 0.95 8.05 -1.99
CA PHE A 66 0.17 7.44 -0.92
C PHE A 66 -1.11 6.77 -1.44
N GLU A 67 -1.77 7.36 -2.43
CA GLU A 67 -2.88 6.71 -3.16
C GLU A 67 -2.44 5.40 -3.82
N VAL A 68 -1.28 5.40 -4.49
CA VAL A 68 -0.70 4.19 -5.10
C VAL A 68 -0.45 3.12 -4.05
N LEU A 69 0.10 3.49 -2.89
CA LEU A 69 0.32 2.56 -1.78
C LEU A 69 -1.00 1.94 -1.30
N LEU A 70 -1.99 2.77 -1.00
CA LEU A 70 -3.31 2.31 -0.52
C LEU A 70 -3.97 1.37 -1.53
N GLU A 71 -4.00 1.77 -2.78
CA GLU A 71 -4.61 0.98 -3.84
C GLU A 71 -3.94 -0.39 -4.00
N ASN A 72 -2.62 -0.44 -3.99
CA ASN A 72 -1.89 -1.70 -4.15
C ASN A 72 -2.09 -2.65 -2.97
N ILE A 73 -2.01 -2.18 -1.72
CA ILE A 73 -2.19 -3.06 -0.55
C ILE A 73 -3.62 -3.59 -0.46
N ILE A 74 -4.62 -2.77 -0.79
CA ILE A 74 -6.03 -3.20 -0.78
C ILE A 74 -6.31 -4.19 -1.91
N LYS A 75 -5.84 -3.93 -3.13
CA LYS A 75 -5.97 -4.86 -4.26
C LYS A 75 -5.32 -6.22 -3.98
N ASN A 76 -4.13 -6.22 -3.39
CA ASN A 76 -3.44 -7.45 -3.02
C ASN A 76 -4.26 -8.28 -2.02
N ALA A 77 -4.87 -7.62 -1.03
CA ALA A 77 -5.74 -8.28 -0.07
C ALA A 77 -7.01 -8.84 -0.73
N ILE A 78 -7.61 -8.10 -1.66
CA ILE A 78 -8.78 -8.56 -2.43
C ILE A 78 -8.43 -9.79 -3.27
N GLN A 79 -7.32 -9.78 -3.98
CA GLN A 79 -6.87 -10.90 -4.80
C GLN A 79 -6.62 -12.16 -3.94
N ALA A 80 -6.00 -12.00 -2.78
CA ALA A 80 -5.79 -13.10 -1.86
C ALA A 80 -7.12 -13.67 -1.30
N ALA A 81 -8.05 -12.80 -0.95
CA ALA A 81 -9.37 -13.20 -0.48
C ALA A 81 -10.20 -13.90 -1.57
N GLN A 82 -10.08 -13.46 -2.81
CA GLN A 82 -10.71 -14.13 -3.96
C GLN A 82 -10.10 -15.52 -4.20
N ALA A 83 -8.77 -15.65 -4.15
CA ALA A 83 -8.09 -16.93 -4.28
C ALA A 83 -8.45 -17.91 -3.15
N ALA A 84 -8.72 -17.41 -1.95
CA ALA A 84 -9.19 -18.19 -0.80
C ALA A 84 -10.72 -18.40 -0.78
N GLU A 85 -11.42 -17.90 -1.80
CA GLU A 85 -12.89 -18.02 -1.95
C GLU A 85 -13.69 -17.37 -0.79
N THR A 86 -13.07 -16.52 0.01
CA THR A 86 -13.74 -15.81 1.11
C THR A 86 -14.39 -14.51 0.69
N ASN A 87 -13.83 -13.88 -0.34
CA ASN A 87 -14.32 -12.61 -0.91
C ASN A 87 -14.59 -11.52 0.14
N ARG A 88 -13.78 -11.50 1.21
CA ARG A 88 -13.91 -10.53 2.29
C ARG A 88 -12.55 -10.06 2.78
N ILE A 89 -12.43 -8.74 2.95
CA ILE A 89 -11.30 -8.12 3.65
C ILE A 89 -11.81 -7.15 4.71
N GLU A 90 -11.01 -6.93 5.74
CA GLU A 90 -11.28 -5.93 6.77
C GLU A 90 -10.11 -4.96 6.85
N ILE A 91 -10.43 -3.67 6.89
CA ILE A 91 -9.46 -2.58 6.97
C ILE A 91 -9.72 -1.79 8.24
N ARG A 92 -8.67 -1.52 9.00
CA ARG A 92 -8.68 -0.62 10.16
C ARG A 92 -7.60 0.44 9.99
N GLN A 93 -7.92 1.65 10.35
CA GLN A 93 -6.94 2.74 10.45
C GLN A 93 -7.04 3.35 11.84
N ILE A 94 -5.94 3.29 12.58
CA ILE A 94 -5.87 3.73 13.97
C ILE A 94 -4.60 4.56 14.20
N CYS A 95 -4.59 5.31 15.28
CA CYS A 95 -3.45 6.13 15.70
C CYS A 95 -2.95 5.67 17.07
N GLU A 96 -1.71 5.24 17.14
CA GLU A 96 -1.05 4.82 18.37
C GLU A 96 0.39 5.33 18.41
N ASN A 97 0.86 5.79 19.56
CA ASN A 97 2.26 6.17 19.78
C ASN A 97 2.84 7.11 18.70
N ASN A 98 2.13 8.19 18.38
CA ASN A 98 2.50 9.17 17.34
C ASN A 98 2.65 8.58 15.93
N SER A 99 2.04 7.45 15.67
CA SER A 99 2.00 6.82 14.36
C SER A 99 0.59 6.46 13.96
N MET A 100 0.32 6.56 12.65
CA MET A 100 -0.87 6.02 12.03
C MET A 100 -0.58 4.61 11.54
N PHE A 101 -1.52 3.70 11.77
CA PHE A 101 -1.47 2.34 11.28
C PHE A 101 -2.66 2.08 10.37
N ILE A 102 -2.41 1.52 9.20
CA ILE A 102 -3.42 0.93 8.33
C ILE A 102 -3.20 -0.57 8.37
N ARG A 103 -4.20 -1.31 8.83
CA ARG A 103 -4.18 -2.76 9.00
C ARG A 103 -5.21 -3.41 8.11
N ILE A 104 -4.81 -4.37 7.31
CA ILE A 104 -5.70 -5.13 6.42
C ILE A 104 -5.61 -6.60 6.79
N PHE A 105 -6.77 -7.19 7.03
CA PHE A 105 -6.95 -8.60 7.35
C PHE A 105 -7.66 -9.29 6.20
N ASN A 106 -7.10 -10.38 5.71
CA ASN A 106 -7.75 -11.22 4.72
C ASN A 106 -7.36 -12.69 4.91
N ALA A 107 -8.29 -13.58 4.65
CA ALA A 107 -7.96 -14.99 4.51
C ALA A 107 -7.06 -15.22 3.30
N SER A 108 -6.20 -16.20 3.37
CA SER A 108 -5.25 -16.52 2.31
C SER A 108 -5.27 -18.01 1.99
N SER A 109 -5.04 -18.33 0.72
CA SER A 109 -4.74 -19.70 0.27
C SER A 109 -3.29 -20.11 0.57
N VAL A 110 -2.46 -19.20 1.05
CA VAL A 110 -1.10 -19.48 1.53
C VAL A 110 -1.16 -20.37 2.76
N CYS A 111 -0.37 -21.42 2.79
CA CYS A 111 -0.40 -22.42 3.86
C CYS A 111 0.60 -22.18 4.98
N SER A 112 1.59 -21.32 4.77
CA SER A 112 2.67 -21.06 5.73
C SER A 112 3.31 -19.69 5.56
N SER A 113 4.01 -19.23 6.60
CA SER A 113 4.82 -18.00 6.54
C SER A 113 5.94 -18.09 5.50
N GLU A 114 6.55 -19.26 5.34
CA GLU A 114 7.60 -19.49 4.33
C GLU A 114 7.07 -19.35 2.91
N GLU A 115 5.88 -19.84 2.65
CA GLU A 115 5.20 -19.69 1.36
C GLU A 115 4.86 -18.22 1.10
N LEU A 116 4.39 -17.49 2.11
CA LEU A 116 4.16 -16.06 2.02
C LEU A 116 5.42 -15.30 1.65
N GLU A 117 6.55 -15.59 2.30
CA GLU A 117 7.83 -14.95 1.99
C GLU A 117 8.25 -15.15 0.53
N LYS A 118 8.02 -16.33 -0.03
CA LYS A 118 8.28 -16.59 -1.44
C LYS A 118 7.40 -15.72 -2.34
N HIS A 119 6.12 -15.54 -2.01
CA HIS A 119 5.21 -14.69 -2.78
C HIS A 119 5.53 -13.20 -2.68
N LEU A 120 6.20 -12.77 -1.63
CA LEU A 120 6.62 -11.39 -1.40
C LEU A 120 7.92 -11.00 -2.11
N GLN A 121 8.67 -11.98 -2.65
CA GLN A 121 9.90 -11.68 -3.37
C GLN A 121 9.60 -10.98 -4.70
N PRO A 122 10.45 -10.00 -5.11
CA PRO A 122 10.31 -9.36 -6.42
C PRO A 122 10.30 -10.39 -7.54
N LEU A 123 9.47 -10.18 -8.55
CA LEU A 123 9.32 -11.05 -9.73
C LEU A 123 8.71 -12.43 -9.45
N HIS A 124 8.33 -12.75 -8.22
CA HIS A 124 7.59 -13.95 -7.91
C HIS A 124 6.09 -13.68 -7.97
N SER A 125 5.49 -13.94 -9.13
CA SER A 125 4.04 -13.86 -9.33
C SER A 125 3.51 -15.23 -9.71
N THR A 126 2.59 -15.77 -8.93
CA THR A 126 1.85 -17.01 -9.25
C THR A 126 0.72 -16.79 -10.24
N LYS A 127 0.40 -15.54 -10.55
CA LYS A 127 -0.61 -15.13 -11.53
C LYS A 127 0.03 -14.23 -12.57
N ASN A 128 -0.36 -14.39 -13.83
CA ASN A 128 0.12 -13.61 -15.00
C ASN A 128 -0.12 -12.10 -14.93
N GLN A 129 -0.41 -11.51 -13.78
CA GLN A 129 -0.85 -10.12 -13.63
C GLN A 129 -0.07 -9.27 -12.66
N GLY A 130 1.00 -9.75 -12.04
CA GLY A 130 1.81 -8.96 -11.14
C GLY A 130 3.25 -9.46 -11.09
N LEU A 131 4.19 -8.57 -11.31
CA LEU A 131 5.62 -8.87 -11.22
C LEU A 131 6.16 -8.81 -9.78
N GLY A 132 5.29 -8.78 -8.76
CA GLY A 132 5.69 -8.54 -7.36
C GLY A 132 6.20 -7.11 -7.11
N ILE A 133 6.15 -6.26 -8.12
CA ILE A 133 6.64 -4.87 -8.08
C ILE A 133 5.75 -3.99 -7.21
N GLY A 134 4.44 -4.28 -7.15
CA GLY A 134 3.47 -3.49 -6.38
C GLY A 134 3.81 -3.40 -4.89
N LEU A 135 4.23 -4.50 -4.26
CA LEU A 135 4.63 -4.50 -2.85
C LEU A 135 5.98 -3.81 -2.63
N LEU A 136 6.92 -3.94 -3.58
CA LEU A 136 8.18 -3.21 -3.53
C LEU A 136 7.95 -1.71 -3.62
N ILE A 137 7.07 -1.25 -4.50
CA ILE A 137 6.66 0.16 -4.60
C ILE A 137 6.05 0.63 -3.29
N CYS A 138 5.12 -0.14 -2.72
CA CYS A 138 4.48 0.20 -1.45
C CYS A 138 5.50 0.33 -0.31
N ARG A 139 6.44 -0.60 -0.22
CA ARG A 139 7.51 -0.54 0.78
C ARG A 139 8.38 0.70 0.60
N THR A 140 8.77 1.02 -0.62
CA THR A 140 9.54 2.21 -0.96
C THR A 140 8.80 3.50 -0.57
N ILE A 141 7.51 3.60 -0.88
CA ILE A 141 6.68 4.75 -0.51
C ILE A 141 6.59 4.88 1.02
N ALA A 142 6.31 3.78 1.73
CA ALA A 142 6.25 3.79 3.18
C ALA A 142 7.57 4.25 3.81
N GLU A 143 8.71 3.78 3.32
CA GLU A 143 10.04 4.17 3.77
C GLU A 143 10.34 5.65 3.49
N LYS A 144 9.96 6.19 2.33
CA LYS A 144 10.05 7.61 2.00
C LYS A 144 9.25 8.47 2.99
N MET A 145 8.13 7.97 3.47
CA MET A 145 7.29 8.60 4.50
C MET A 145 7.78 8.32 5.93
N ARG A 146 9.00 7.78 6.09
CA ARG A 146 9.61 7.37 7.37
C ARG A 146 8.81 6.31 8.13
N GLY A 147 8.04 5.54 7.39
CA GLY A 147 7.23 4.46 7.89
C GLY A 147 7.75 3.08 7.51
N ASN A 148 6.90 2.10 7.66
CA ASN A 148 7.20 0.71 7.39
C ASN A 148 5.96 -0.02 6.86
N LEU A 149 6.19 -1.01 6.01
CA LEU A 149 5.19 -1.97 5.55
C LEU A 149 5.61 -3.35 6.00
N SER A 150 4.73 -4.05 6.69
CA SER A 150 4.91 -5.46 7.08
C SER A 150 3.74 -6.30 6.62
N ILE A 151 4.01 -7.55 6.27
CA ILE A 151 3.01 -8.55 5.92
C ILE A 151 3.34 -9.82 6.70
N THR A 152 2.38 -10.31 7.46
CA THR A 152 2.51 -11.51 8.27
C THR A 152 1.37 -12.48 8.02
N TYR A 153 1.66 -13.75 8.18
CA TYR A 153 0.69 -14.82 8.12
C TYR A 153 0.51 -15.46 9.48
N LYS A 154 -0.72 -15.66 9.89
CA LYS A 154 -1.07 -16.35 11.12
C LYS A 154 -2.43 -17.03 11.00
N ASP A 155 -2.49 -18.32 11.30
CA ASP A 155 -3.74 -19.09 11.41
C ASP A 155 -4.67 -18.99 10.19
N GLY A 156 -4.12 -19.04 8.97
CA GLY A 156 -4.90 -18.95 7.72
C GLY A 156 -5.25 -17.53 7.29
N GLU A 157 -4.78 -16.52 8.01
CA GLU A 157 -4.99 -15.12 7.68
C GLU A 157 -3.68 -14.41 7.33
N VAL A 158 -3.75 -13.51 6.36
CA VAL A 158 -2.68 -12.55 6.08
C VAL A 158 -3.04 -11.21 6.70
N PHE A 159 -2.07 -10.65 7.38
CA PHE A 159 -2.13 -9.37 8.03
C PHE A 159 -1.13 -8.41 7.41
N THR A 160 -1.63 -7.40 6.74
CA THR A 160 -0.82 -6.32 6.16
C THR A 160 -0.90 -5.09 7.05
N GLU A 161 0.24 -4.55 7.44
CA GLU A 161 0.31 -3.35 8.26
C GLU A 161 1.22 -2.30 7.63
N VAL A 162 0.69 -1.11 7.47
CA VAL A 162 1.44 0.10 7.12
C VAL A 162 1.47 0.99 8.36
N LYS A 163 2.68 1.38 8.76
CA LYS A 163 2.93 2.32 9.86
C LYS A 163 3.56 3.58 9.28
N ILE A 164 2.94 4.72 9.52
CA ILE A 164 3.45 6.04 9.09
C ILE A 164 3.44 6.99 10.29
N PRO A 165 4.51 7.75 10.54
CA PRO A 165 4.52 8.77 11.60
C PRO A 165 3.43 9.82 11.38
N LEU A 166 2.73 10.20 12.43
CA LEU A 166 1.79 11.31 12.39
C LEU A 166 2.54 12.63 12.24
N PHE A 167 1.95 13.57 11.52
CA PHE A 167 2.42 14.94 11.50
C PHE A 167 2.12 15.59 12.85
N VAL A 168 3.16 16.06 13.52
CA VAL A 168 3.05 16.89 14.73
C VAL A 168 3.42 18.32 14.36
N SER A 169 2.48 19.25 14.49
CA SER A 169 2.79 20.66 14.34
C SER A 169 3.77 21.05 15.46
N GLN A 170 4.95 21.52 15.08
CA GLN A 170 5.80 22.22 16.05
C GLN A 170 5.09 23.56 16.36
N GLU A 171 4.38 23.61 17.47
CA GLU A 171 4.03 24.88 18.04
C GLU A 171 5.35 25.57 18.40
N LYS A 172 5.63 26.68 17.71
CA LYS A 172 6.72 27.57 18.13
C LYS A 172 6.26 28.20 19.46
N GLU A 173 6.96 27.85 20.53
CA GLU A 173 6.98 28.65 21.75
C GLU A 173 7.48 30.08 21.47
#